data_b576a91ce76750fbd52bfd90425e2f86
#
_entry.id   b576a91ce76750fbd52bfd90425e2f86
#
_cell.length_a   1.000
_cell.length_b   1.000
_cell.length_c   1.000
_cell.angle_alpha   90.00
_cell.angle_beta   90.00
_cell.angle_gamma   90.00
#
_symmetry.space_group_name_H-M   'P 1'
#
loop_
_entity.id
_entity.type
_entity.pdbx_description
1 polymer ?
#
loop_
_entity_poly.entity_id
_entity_poly.type
_entity_poly.pdbx_seq_one_letter_code
_entity_poly.pdbx_strand_id
1 'polypeptide(L)'
;MTQQRSNVKYHIGKNGIPRICRSVKKPCPYGGIGAHFTDVESAQAVADDLNQQLQRFIENKEFGVAVNGEYVMPTKDTEKAILQLQNFKYNLKQMDAILKKTKADIYKQLQAVDVKSLDTEIGKITTVKGSERKSVDIEALKDAGIYDDYLKSSSYSEYTQVIFDEETQGSGKIQRFKNKLNTYDGETLDLDLRVEGDEVIASEQTIKALEELRAFQETVDRAKALEKETKSKLMATMKEAKVNDITVGKTHLVYVPNGDRMIVDTEKLKDVKLYEQYTKTVSVAPGIRVKFS
;
A
#
# COMPACT_ATOMS: atom_id res chain seq x y z
N MET A 1 21.03 26.10 -35.79
CA MET A 1 20.67 26.03 -34.35
C MET A 1 20.56 24.57 -34.00
N THR A 2 21.61 24.02 -33.38
CA THR A 2 21.69 22.62 -32.95
C THR A 2 20.91 22.49 -31.63
N GLN A 3 19.76 21.84 -31.65
CA GLN A 3 19.04 21.45 -30.46
C GLN A 3 19.99 20.58 -29.61
N GLN A 4 20.40 21.08 -28.46
CA GLN A 4 20.99 20.27 -27.39
C GLN A 4 19.90 19.30 -26.92
N ARG A 5 19.98 18.04 -27.39
CA ARG A 5 19.20 16.96 -26.80
C ARG A 5 19.64 16.86 -25.32
N SER A 6 18.75 17.18 -24.40
CA SER A 6 18.98 16.97 -23.00
C SER A 6 19.27 15.48 -22.78
N ASN A 7 20.44 15.14 -22.26
CA ASN A 7 20.83 13.76 -21.90
C ASN A 7 20.06 13.32 -20.63
N VAL A 8 18.75 13.33 -20.70
CA VAL A 8 17.89 12.80 -19.64
C VAL A 8 18.04 11.29 -19.63
N LYS A 9 18.37 10.74 -18.47
CA LYS A 9 18.46 9.29 -18.26
C LYS A 9 17.35 8.87 -17.29
N TYR A 10 16.76 7.74 -17.57
CA TYR A 10 15.75 7.14 -16.72
C TYR A 10 16.31 5.91 -16.01
N HIS A 11 15.83 5.63 -14.81
CA HIS A 11 16.07 4.36 -14.12
C HIS A 11 14.73 3.83 -13.59
N ILE A 12 14.65 2.52 -13.38
CA ILE A 12 13.50 1.92 -12.72
C ILE A 12 13.66 2.16 -11.22
N GLY A 13 12.74 2.92 -10.64
CA GLY A 13 12.66 3.15 -9.20
C GLY A 13 12.35 1.86 -8.45
N LYS A 14 12.41 1.90 -7.12
CA LYS A 14 12.14 0.72 -6.26
C LYS A 14 10.69 0.24 -6.30
N ASN A 15 9.80 1.13 -6.69
CA ASN A 15 8.37 0.84 -6.89
C ASN A 15 8.08 0.24 -8.28
N GLY A 16 9.13 -0.11 -9.08
CA GLY A 16 8.97 -0.64 -10.42
C GLY A 16 8.55 0.38 -11.46
N ILE A 17 8.61 1.68 -11.16
CA ILE A 17 8.21 2.76 -12.08
C ILE A 17 9.45 3.45 -12.64
N PRO A 18 9.49 3.76 -13.97
CA PRO A 18 10.54 4.58 -14.56
C PRO A 18 10.59 5.99 -13.96
N ARG A 19 11.79 6.49 -13.72
CA ARG A 19 12.04 7.83 -13.17
C ARG A 19 13.25 8.48 -13.80
N ILE A 20 13.23 9.80 -13.90
CA ILE A 20 14.40 10.58 -14.30
C ILE A 20 15.52 10.39 -13.28
N CYS A 21 16.71 10.02 -13.75
CA CYS A 21 17.88 9.91 -12.91
C CYS A 21 18.48 11.30 -12.66
N ARG A 22 18.42 11.77 -11.42
CA ARG A 22 19.00 13.06 -11.00
C ARG A 22 20.43 12.94 -10.44
N SER A 23 21.05 11.77 -10.53
CA SER A 23 22.42 11.54 -10.05
C SER A 23 23.45 12.16 -11.00
N VAL A 24 23.87 13.38 -10.72
CA VAL A 24 24.87 14.11 -11.55
C VAL A 24 26.29 13.90 -11.04
N LYS A 25 26.50 13.77 -9.73
CA LYS A 25 27.83 13.73 -9.07
C LYS A 25 28.10 12.47 -8.23
N LYS A 26 27.13 11.61 -8.03
CA LYS A 26 27.27 10.36 -7.26
C LYS A 26 26.76 9.18 -8.06
N PRO A 27 27.26 7.95 -7.85
CA PRO A 27 26.69 6.77 -8.49
C PRO A 27 25.20 6.69 -8.21
N CYS A 28 24.42 6.42 -9.26
CA CYS A 28 22.98 6.25 -9.09
C CYS A 28 22.69 5.09 -8.13
N PRO A 29 21.93 5.28 -7.06
CA PRO A 29 21.64 4.23 -6.08
C PRO A 29 20.84 3.06 -6.69
N TYR A 30 20.32 3.24 -7.89
CA TYR A 30 19.57 2.25 -8.68
C TYR A 30 20.38 1.64 -9.82
N GLY A 31 21.62 2.07 -10.02
CA GLY A 31 22.50 1.61 -11.09
C GLY A 31 22.90 0.14 -11.04
N GLY A 32 22.50 -0.59 -9.97
CA GLY A 32 22.74 -2.03 -9.83
C GLY A 32 21.60 -2.93 -10.30
N ILE A 33 20.45 -2.38 -10.68
CA ILE A 33 19.26 -3.15 -11.10
C ILE A 33 19.03 -3.04 -12.60
N GLY A 34 19.79 -2.25 -13.30
CA GLY A 34 19.63 -2.11 -14.71
C GLY A 34 20.33 -0.88 -15.26
N ALA A 35 20.49 -0.89 -16.54
CA ALA A 35 20.98 0.21 -17.30
C ALA A 35 20.09 1.44 -17.10
N HIS A 36 20.68 2.60 -17.23
CA HIS A 36 19.90 3.80 -17.42
C HIS A 36 19.32 3.78 -18.83
N PHE A 37 18.07 4.14 -18.94
CA PHE A 37 17.35 4.22 -20.21
C PHE A 37 17.39 5.66 -20.72
N THR A 38 17.38 5.81 -22.04
CA THR A 38 17.39 7.11 -22.70
C THR A 38 15.98 7.69 -22.86
N ASP A 39 14.97 6.84 -22.69
CA ASP A 39 13.55 7.19 -22.81
C ASP A 39 12.72 6.44 -21.77
N VAL A 40 11.54 6.97 -21.49
CA VAL A 40 10.61 6.43 -20.49
C VAL A 40 9.95 5.14 -20.96
N GLU A 41 9.70 4.99 -22.25
CA GLU A 41 9.05 3.81 -22.83
C GLU A 41 9.90 2.55 -22.68
N SER A 42 11.20 2.65 -22.97
CA SER A 42 12.15 1.56 -22.74
C SER A 42 12.25 1.18 -21.25
N ALA A 43 12.24 2.18 -20.36
CA ALA A 43 12.26 1.93 -18.93
C ALA A 43 10.93 1.26 -18.46
N GLN A 44 9.78 1.66 -19.02
CA GLN A 44 8.47 1.08 -18.70
C GLN A 44 8.39 -0.37 -19.20
N ALA A 45 8.85 -0.65 -20.41
CA ALA A 45 8.85 -2.02 -20.96
C ALA A 45 9.62 -3.00 -20.06
N VAL A 46 10.78 -2.58 -19.52
CA VAL A 46 11.56 -3.41 -18.58
C VAL A 46 10.85 -3.53 -17.23
N ALA A 47 10.21 -2.46 -16.75
CA ALA A 47 9.44 -2.52 -15.51
C ALA A 47 8.25 -3.50 -15.64
N ASP A 48 7.58 -3.50 -16.78
CA ASP A 48 6.45 -4.40 -17.06
C ASP A 48 6.91 -5.86 -17.19
N ASP A 49 8.05 -6.12 -17.81
CA ASP A 49 8.64 -7.46 -17.88
C ASP A 49 9.01 -7.99 -16.49
N LEU A 50 9.65 -7.16 -15.66
CA LEU A 50 9.94 -7.53 -14.27
C LEU A 50 8.68 -7.85 -13.46
N ASN A 51 7.60 -7.08 -13.66
CA ASN A 51 6.32 -7.33 -13.00
C ASN A 51 5.68 -8.64 -13.51
N GLN A 52 5.75 -8.92 -14.82
CA GLN A 52 5.29 -10.19 -15.41
C GLN A 52 6.10 -11.38 -14.91
N GLN A 53 7.42 -11.26 -14.81
CA GLN A 53 8.28 -12.32 -14.26
C GLN A 53 7.92 -12.63 -12.81
N LEU A 54 7.62 -11.61 -11.99
CA LEU A 54 7.17 -11.78 -10.62
C LEU A 54 5.82 -12.50 -10.55
N GLN A 55 4.88 -12.14 -11.43
CA GLN A 55 3.59 -12.78 -11.53
C GLN A 55 3.71 -14.25 -11.95
N ARG A 56 4.50 -14.56 -12.99
CA ARG A 56 4.81 -15.94 -13.41
C ARG A 56 5.49 -16.75 -12.31
N PHE A 57 6.31 -16.11 -11.49
CA PHE A 57 6.94 -16.76 -10.33
C PHE A 57 5.89 -17.28 -9.34
N ILE A 58 4.80 -16.54 -9.12
CA ILE A 58 3.72 -16.93 -8.20
C ILE A 58 2.78 -17.94 -8.86
N GLU A 59 2.48 -17.76 -10.16
CA GLU A 59 1.54 -18.60 -10.92
C GLU A 59 2.04 -20.04 -11.11
N ASN A 60 3.35 -20.24 -11.31
CA ASN A 60 3.95 -21.54 -11.65
C ASN A 60 4.53 -22.29 -10.45
N LYS A 61 4.24 -21.87 -9.21
CA LYS A 61 4.78 -22.51 -8.02
C LYS A 61 3.77 -23.36 -7.29
N GLU A 62 4.18 -24.60 -7.05
CA GLU A 62 3.48 -25.50 -6.16
C GLU A 62 3.99 -25.29 -4.74
N PHE A 63 3.15 -24.70 -3.91
CA PHE A 63 3.45 -24.59 -2.49
C PHE A 63 3.16 -25.93 -1.82
N GLY A 64 4.04 -26.34 -0.93
CA GLY A 64 3.91 -27.60 -0.21
C GLY A 64 4.42 -27.49 1.22
N VAL A 65 3.85 -28.32 2.06
CA VAL A 65 4.24 -28.45 3.47
C VAL A 65 4.26 -29.93 3.81
N ALA A 66 5.38 -30.41 4.31
CA ALA A 66 5.47 -31.76 4.88
C ALA A 66 5.31 -31.66 6.40
N VAL A 67 4.56 -32.59 6.98
CA VAL A 67 4.38 -32.71 8.43
C VAL A 67 5.02 -34.02 8.90
N ASN A 68 5.99 -33.95 9.82
CA ASN A 68 6.63 -35.09 10.43
C ASN A 68 6.55 -34.99 11.96
N GLY A 69 5.53 -35.62 12.52
CA GLY A 69 5.19 -35.49 13.94
C GLY A 69 4.79 -34.05 14.26
N GLU A 70 5.50 -33.40 15.17
CA GLU A 70 5.28 -31.99 15.54
C GLU A 70 5.98 -30.99 14.60
N TYR A 71 6.83 -31.47 13.69
CA TYR A 71 7.62 -30.61 12.83
C TYR A 71 6.89 -30.32 11.52
N VAL A 72 6.76 -29.02 11.24
CA VAL A 72 6.19 -28.49 9.99
C VAL A 72 7.35 -28.04 9.10
N MET A 73 7.50 -28.69 7.97
CA MET A 73 8.59 -28.42 7.02
C MET A 73 8.03 -27.89 5.70
N PRO A 74 8.04 -26.56 5.50
CA PRO A 74 7.64 -25.99 4.23
C PRO A 74 8.65 -26.31 3.13
N THR A 75 8.17 -26.44 1.90
CA THR A 75 9.06 -26.51 0.73
C THR A 75 9.82 -25.18 0.58
N LYS A 76 10.96 -25.20 -0.15
CA LYS A 76 11.74 -23.99 -0.42
C LYS A 76 10.92 -22.90 -1.11
N ASP A 77 9.93 -23.27 -1.92
CA ASP A 77 9.07 -22.32 -2.59
C ASP A 77 8.04 -21.71 -1.64
N THR A 78 7.51 -22.50 -0.70
CA THR A 78 6.68 -22.02 0.40
C THR A 78 7.45 -21.06 1.31
N GLU A 79 8.67 -21.40 1.70
CA GLU A 79 9.53 -20.49 2.49
C GLU A 79 9.75 -19.15 1.79
N LYS A 80 10.11 -19.20 0.50
CA LYS A 80 10.31 -17.99 -0.31
C LYS A 80 9.03 -17.16 -0.41
N ALA A 81 7.87 -17.81 -0.58
CA ALA A 81 6.60 -17.10 -0.66
C ALA A 81 6.24 -16.41 0.67
N ILE A 82 6.48 -17.05 1.81
CA ILE A 82 6.27 -16.46 3.15
C ILE A 82 7.17 -15.24 3.34
N LEU A 83 8.45 -15.34 3.02
CA LEU A 83 9.39 -14.21 3.10
C LEU A 83 9.02 -13.09 2.11
N GLN A 84 8.47 -13.43 0.96
CA GLN A 84 7.97 -12.46 -0.01
C GLN A 84 6.72 -11.74 0.50
N LEU A 85 5.79 -12.45 1.19
CA LEU A 85 4.65 -11.82 1.85
C LEU A 85 5.09 -10.81 2.92
N GLN A 86 6.12 -11.13 3.70
CA GLN A 86 6.71 -10.19 4.65
C GLN A 86 7.19 -8.92 3.93
N ASN A 87 7.92 -9.09 2.82
CA ASN A 87 8.38 -7.96 2.02
C ASN A 87 7.22 -7.15 1.41
N PHE A 88 6.17 -7.81 0.90
CA PHE A 88 4.98 -7.13 0.41
C PHE A 88 4.31 -6.32 1.50
N LYS A 89 4.07 -6.91 2.67
CA LYS A 89 3.44 -6.21 3.80
C LYS A 89 4.22 -4.97 4.21
N TYR A 90 5.54 -5.07 4.29
CA TYR A 90 6.41 -3.94 4.60
C TYR A 90 6.37 -2.87 3.50
N ASN A 91 6.53 -3.27 2.24
CA ASN A 91 6.59 -2.36 1.10
C ASN A 91 5.25 -1.65 0.89
N LEU A 92 4.13 -2.37 0.99
CA LEU A 92 2.80 -1.79 0.85
C LEU A 92 2.52 -0.74 1.92
N LYS A 93 2.93 -0.98 3.18
CA LYS A 93 2.81 0.02 4.25
C LYS A 93 3.55 1.32 3.90
N GLN A 94 4.76 1.22 3.33
CA GLN A 94 5.54 2.39 2.89
C GLN A 94 4.92 3.07 1.66
N MET A 95 4.49 2.28 0.68
CA MET A 95 3.87 2.80 -0.54
C MET A 95 2.54 3.50 -0.23
N ASP A 96 1.71 2.94 0.63
CA ASP A 96 0.46 3.57 1.08
C ASP A 96 0.73 4.89 1.84
N ALA A 97 1.80 4.96 2.65
CA ALA A 97 2.19 6.19 3.34
C ALA A 97 2.63 7.28 2.35
N ILE A 98 3.43 6.92 1.34
CA ILE A 98 3.85 7.83 0.27
C ILE A 98 2.64 8.32 -0.52
N LEU A 99 1.76 7.41 -0.93
CA LEU A 99 0.55 7.75 -1.68
C LEU A 99 -0.37 8.68 -0.89
N LYS A 100 -0.50 8.44 0.42
CA LYS A 100 -1.28 9.30 1.32
C LYS A 100 -0.66 10.70 1.43
N LYS A 101 0.67 10.80 1.58
CA LYS A 101 1.39 12.08 1.61
C LYS A 101 1.21 12.84 0.30
N THR A 102 1.44 12.18 -0.84
CA THR A 102 1.27 12.78 -2.17
C THR A 102 -0.14 13.33 -2.37
N LYS A 103 -1.18 12.53 -2.02
CA LYS A 103 -2.58 12.98 -2.10
C LYS A 103 -2.87 14.17 -1.17
N ALA A 104 -2.25 14.22 0.01
CA ALA A 104 -2.40 15.36 0.92
C ALA A 104 -1.72 16.63 0.38
N ASP A 105 -0.58 16.49 -0.29
CA ASP A 105 0.13 17.62 -0.89
C ASP A 105 -0.65 18.17 -2.11
N ILE A 106 -1.21 17.30 -2.95
CA ILE A 106 -2.12 17.69 -4.04
C ILE A 106 -3.34 18.42 -3.47
N TYR A 107 -3.93 17.90 -2.38
CA TYR A 107 -5.06 18.58 -1.73
C TYR A 107 -4.73 20.02 -1.32
N LYS A 108 -3.56 20.23 -0.69
CA LYS A 108 -3.12 21.58 -0.29
C LYS A 108 -2.95 22.52 -1.47
N GLN A 109 -2.38 22.04 -2.58
CA GLN A 109 -2.19 22.83 -3.79
C GLN A 109 -3.53 23.22 -4.43
N LEU A 110 -4.49 22.29 -4.51
CA LEU A 110 -5.84 22.59 -4.99
C LEU A 110 -6.58 23.59 -4.09
N GLN A 111 -6.40 23.50 -2.77
CA GLN A 111 -6.97 24.44 -1.81
C GLN A 111 -6.36 25.83 -1.93
N ALA A 112 -5.07 25.95 -2.21
CA ALA A 112 -4.38 27.23 -2.37
C ALA A 112 -4.95 28.06 -3.53
N VAL A 113 -5.53 27.42 -4.53
CA VAL A 113 -6.16 28.05 -5.70
C VAL A 113 -7.70 27.94 -5.69
N ASP A 114 -8.28 27.54 -4.55
CA ASP A 114 -9.74 27.31 -4.33
C ASP A 114 -10.41 26.39 -5.36
N VAL A 115 -9.67 25.40 -5.86
CA VAL A 115 -10.15 24.42 -6.82
C VAL A 115 -10.79 23.23 -6.13
N LYS A 116 -12.08 22.99 -6.36
CA LYS A 116 -12.83 21.85 -5.80
C LYS A 116 -12.74 20.60 -6.66
N SER A 117 -12.59 20.75 -7.95
CA SER A 117 -12.49 19.64 -8.90
C SER A 117 -11.58 20.04 -10.05
N LEU A 118 -10.66 19.17 -10.40
CA LEU A 118 -9.81 19.27 -11.58
C LEU A 118 -10.16 18.10 -12.50
N ASP A 119 -10.58 18.41 -13.72
CA ASP A 119 -10.88 17.42 -14.76
C ASP A 119 -9.80 17.49 -15.82
N THR A 120 -9.21 16.35 -16.16
CA THR A 120 -8.13 16.24 -17.13
C THR A 120 -8.34 15.01 -18.00
N GLU A 121 -7.59 14.89 -19.10
CA GLU A 121 -7.58 13.69 -19.94
C GLU A 121 -7.12 12.41 -19.18
N ILE A 122 -6.30 12.57 -18.14
CA ILE A 122 -5.81 11.47 -17.30
C ILE A 122 -6.86 11.00 -16.29
N GLY A 123 -7.78 11.90 -15.91
CA GLY A 123 -8.82 11.61 -14.94
C GLY A 123 -9.30 12.81 -14.16
N LYS A 124 -10.15 12.55 -13.19
CA LYS A 124 -10.78 13.58 -12.36
C LYS A 124 -10.28 13.49 -10.91
N ILE A 125 -9.86 14.64 -10.40
CA ILE A 125 -9.55 14.83 -8.98
C ILE A 125 -10.65 15.68 -8.35
N THR A 126 -11.13 15.25 -7.20
CA THR A 126 -12.13 16.01 -6.44
C THR A 126 -11.64 16.16 -5.01
N THR A 127 -11.69 17.39 -4.48
CA THR A 127 -11.38 17.62 -3.06
C THR A 127 -12.52 17.09 -2.19
N VAL A 128 -12.13 16.45 -1.09
CA VAL A 128 -13.06 15.92 -0.09
C VAL A 128 -12.84 16.69 1.20
N LYS A 129 -13.88 17.33 1.70
CA LYS A 129 -13.81 18.04 2.99
C LYS A 129 -13.58 17.05 4.11
N GLY A 130 -12.83 17.46 5.11
CA GLY A 130 -12.75 16.75 6.37
C GLY A 130 -14.15 16.60 7.00
N SER A 131 -14.34 15.53 7.71
CA SER A 131 -15.59 15.25 8.41
C SER A 131 -15.30 14.71 9.81
N GLU A 132 -16.29 14.76 10.64
CA GLU A 132 -16.25 14.11 11.93
C GLU A 132 -17.17 12.90 11.91
N ARG A 133 -16.73 11.81 12.51
CA ARG A 133 -17.55 10.63 12.72
C ARG A 133 -17.52 10.24 14.19
N LYS A 134 -18.65 9.78 14.69
CA LYS A 134 -18.71 9.20 16.01
C LYS A 134 -18.22 7.74 15.95
N SER A 135 -17.45 7.35 16.92
CA SER A 135 -16.96 5.98 17.11
C SER A 135 -17.16 5.63 18.58
N VAL A 136 -17.60 4.42 18.85
CA VAL A 136 -17.76 3.96 20.23
C VAL A 136 -16.42 4.04 20.96
N ASP A 137 -16.42 4.57 22.16
CA ASP A 137 -15.29 4.60 23.07
C ASP A 137 -15.29 3.35 23.94
N ILE A 138 -14.53 2.35 23.49
CA ILE A 138 -14.44 1.06 24.16
C ILE A 138 -13.85 1.20 25.57
N GLU A 139 -12.87 2.09 25.74
CA GLU A 139 -12.24 2.31 27.04
C GLU A 139 -13.25 2.92 28.04
N ALA A 140 -14.03 3.90 27.59
CA ALA A 140 -15.08 4.47 28.45
C ALA A 140 -16.16 3.45 28.84
N LEU A 141 -16.51 2.51 27.93
CA LEU A 141 -17.45 1.42 28.30
C LEU A 141 -16.84 0.45 29.33
N LYS A 142 -15.55 0.14 29.22
CA LYS A 142 -14.85 -0.71 30.17
C LYS A 142 -14.71 -0.05 31.52
N ASP A 143 -14.34 1.23 31.54
CA ASP A 143 -14.21 2.01 32.78
C ASP A 143 -15.55 2.13 33.52
N ALA A 144 -16.66 2.19 32.79
CA ALA A 144 -18.00 2.17 33.35
C ALA A 144 -18.47 0.77 33.77
N GLY A 145 -17.72 -0.30 33.50
CA GLY A 145 -18.05 -1.68 33.83
C GLY A 145 -19.22 -2.27 33.05
N ILE A 146 -19.61 -1.66 31.93
CA ILE A 146 -20.78 -2.08 31.15
C ILE A 146 -20.39 -2.65 29.76
N TYR A 147 -19.10 -2.77 29.46
CA TYR A 147 -18.63 -3.21 28.17
C TYR A 147 -19.24 -4.56 27.73
N ASP A 148 -19.25 -5.54 28.64
CA ASP A 148 -19.71 -6.90 28.33
C ASP A 148 -21.23 -6.97 28.12
N ASP A 149 -21.99 -6.05 28.68
CA ASP A 149 -23.46 -5.99 28.53
C ASP A 149 -23.88 -5.60 27.09
N TYR A 150 -22.96 -4.93 26.34
CA TYR A 150 -23.23 -4.41 25.00
C TYR A 150 -22.41 -5.10 23.93
N LEU A 151 -22.11 -6.37 24.10
CA LEU A 151 -21.45 -7.18 23.10
C LEU A 151 -22.46 -7.97 22.26
N LYS A 152 -22.10 -8.17 20.98
CA LYS A 152 -22.76 -9.14 20.09
C LYS A 152 -21.74 -9.98 19.36
N SER A 153 -22.12 -11.20 19.02
CA SER A 153 -21.31 -12.04 18.15
C SER A 153 -21.29 -11.48 16.72
N SER A 154 -20.12 -11.50 16.11
CA SER A 154 -19.93 -11.16 14.71
C SER A 154 -18.99 -12.17 14.09
N SER A 155 -19.49 -12.91 13.10
CA SER A 155 -18.68 -13.88 12.38
C SER A 155 -17.60 -13.21 11.53
N TYR A 156 -16.46 -13.89 11.39
CA TYR A 156 -15.41 -13.51 10.45
C TYR A 156 -15.02 -14.71 9.57
N SER A 157 -14.67 -14.42 8.34
CA SER A 157 -14.17 -15.42 7.41
C SER A 157 -12.74 -15.81 7.72
N GLU A 158 -12.36 -17.02 7.35
CA GLU A 158 -10.98 -17.50 7.44
C GLU A 158 -9.99 -16.58 6.72
N TYR A 159 -8.79 -16.46 7.27
CA TYR A 159 -7.73 -15.65 6.67
C TYR A 159 -6.34 -16.15 7.08
N THR A 160 -5.31 -15.70 6.37
CA THR A 160 -3.93 -15.88 6.79
C THR A 160 -3.33 -14.57 7.25
N GLN A 161 -2.52 -14.64 8.30
CA GLN A 161 -1.79 -13.51 8.87
C GLN A 161 -0.30 -13.78 8.84
N VAL A 162 0.47 -12.81 8.34
CA VAL A 162 1.94 -12.83 8.45
C VAL A 162 2.34 -12.04 9.67
N ILE A 163 2.99 -12.69 10.61
CA ILE A 163 3.52 -12.11 11.85
C ILE A 163 5.04 -12.14 11.78
N PHE A 164 5.66 -11.00 12.02
CA PHE A 164 7.11 -10.86 12.06
C PHE A 164 7.49 -9.70 12.97
N ASP A 165 8.67 -9.79 13.55
CA ASP A 165 9.23 -8.74 14.37
C ASP A 165 9.79 -7.62 13.48
N GLU A 166 9.20 -6.43 13.55
CA GLU A 166 9.65 -5.27 12.78
C GLU A 166 11.07 -4.81 13.18
N GLU A 167 11.51 -5.07 14.41
CA GLU A 167 12.84 -4.72 14.89
C GLU A 167 13.93 -5.63 14.29
N THR A 168 13.61 -6.89 14.03
CA THR A 168 14.53 -7.84 13.40
C THR A 168 14.70 -7.66 11.90
N GLN A 169 13.89 -6.80 11.25
CA GLN A 169 14.10 -6.38 9.86
C GLN A 169 15.40 -5.58 9.67
N GLY A 170 16.10 -5.27 10.75
CA GLY A 170 17.31 -4.51 10.79
C GLY A 170 18.58 -5.21 10.28
N SER A 171 18.60 -6.51 10.11
CA SER A 171 19.78 -7.23 9.68
C SER A 171 19.80 -7.51 8.17
N GLY A 172 20.62 -6.81 7.40
CA GLY A 172 20.95 -7.16 6.03
C GLY A 172 20.15 -6.43 4.94
N LYS A 173 19.60 -7.16 3.96
CA LYS A 173 18.96 -6.61 2.76
C LYS A 173 17.72 -5.76 3.04
N ILE A 174 16.97 -6.09 4.09
CA ILE A 174 15.72 -5.39 4.45
C ILE A 174 16.00 -4.02 5.06
N GLN A 175 17.05 -3.88 5.87
CA GLN A 175 17.44 -2.57 6.40
C GLN A 175 17.96 -1.63 5.31
N ARG A 176 18.68 -2.16 4.31
CA ARG A 176 19.05 -1.37 3.13
C ARG A 176 17.82 -0.87 2.37
N PHE A 177 16.76 -1.64 2.35
CA PHE A 177 15.49 -1.23 1.76
C PHE A 177 14.78 -0.18 2.63
N LYS A 178 14.75 -0.36 3.96
CA LYS A 178 14.20 0.58 4.94
C LYS A 178 14.90 1.95 4.88
N ASN A 179 16.22 1.97 4.93
CA ASN A 179 17.02 3.21 4.86
C ASN A 179 16.87 3.93 3.51
N LYS A 180 16.63 3.17 2.44
CA LYS A 180 16.44 3.73 1.11
C LYS A 180 15.03 4.29 0.88
N LEU A 181 13.99 3.74 1.53
CA LEU A 181 12.64 4.30 1.50
C LEU A 181 12.50 5.53 2.41
N ASN A 182 13.24 5.58 3.52
CA ASN A 182 13.28 6.76 4.39
C ASN A 182 13.98 7.96 3.73
N THR A 183 14.83 7.74 2.73
CA THR A 183 15.42 8.79 1.90
C THR A 183 14.55 9.18 0.70
N TYR A 184 13.44 8.51 0.51
CA TYR A 184 12.42 8.86 -0.44
C TYR A 184 11.46 9.86 0.21
N ASP A 185 11.92 11.09 0.36
CA ASP A 185 11.04 12.24 0.37
C ASP A 185 10.38 12.24 -1.00
N GLY A 186 9.13 11.77 -1.04
CA GLY A 186 8.35 11.78 -2.27
C GLY A 186 8.48 13.17 -2.85
N GLU A 187 9.00 13.27 -4.07
CA GLU A 187 9.05 14.55 -4.75
C GLU A 187 7.64 15.11 -4.65
N THR A 188 7.54 16.30 -4.12
CA THR A 188 6.28 17.02 -4.08
C THR A 188 5.86 17.14 -5.54
N LEU A 189 4.74 16.55 -5.90
CA LEU A 189 4.18 16.73 -7.23
C LEU A 189 3.69 18.17 -7.27
N ASP A 190 4.45 19.03 -7.93
CA ASP A 190 4.06 20.43 -8.10
C ASP A 190 3.04 20.51 -9.23
N LEU A 191 1.82 20.91 -8.88
CA LEU A 191 0.77 21.19 -9.83
C LEU A 191 0.92 22.65 -10.26
N ASP A 192 1.13 22.87 -11.54
CA ASP A 192 1.05 24.19 -12.14
C ASP A 192 -0.37 24.37 -12.72
N LEU A 193 -1.23 25.02 -11.93
CA LEU A 193 -2.63 25.26 -12.23
C LEU A 193 -2.85 26.73 -12.54
N ARG A 194 -3.52 27.00 -13.65
CA ARG A 194 -3.99 28.35 -14.00
C ARG A 194 -5.50 28.40 -13.89
N VAL A 195 -6.01 29.46 -13.30
CA VAL A 195 -7.43 29.73 -13.20
C VAL A 195 -7.76 30.87 -14.16
N GLU A 196 -8.55 30.58 -15.20
CA GLU A 196 -9.02 31.56 -16.17
C GLU A 196 -10.57 31.64 -16.10
N GLY A 197 -11.08 32.65 -15.41
CA GLY A 197 -12.50 32.73 -15.08
C GLY A 197 -12.95 31.59 -14.19
N ASP A 198 -13.92 30.80 -14.63
CA ASP A 198 -14.43 29.62 -13.91
C ASP A 198 -13.72 28.31 -14.30
N GLU A 199 -12.80 28.36 -15.26
CA GLU A 199 -12.08 27.19 -15.75
C GLU A 199 -10.71 27.04 -15.08
N VAL A 200 -10.36 25.79 -14.78
CA VAL A 200 -9.05 25.42 -14.26
C VAL A 200 -8.28 24.69 -15.34
N ILE A 201 -7.20 25.30 -15.78
CA ILE A 201 -6.33 24.77 -16.82
C ILE A 201 -5.14 24.08 -16.15
N ALA A 202 -5.02 22.78 -16.38
CA ALA A 202 -3.85 22.00 -15.97
C ALA A 202 -2.71 22.18 -16.98
N SER A 203 -1.54 22.60 -16.51
CA SER A 203 -0.35 22.64 -17.37
C SER A 203 0.11 21.24 -17.77
N GLU A 204 0.98 21.14 -18.77
CA GLU A 204 1.64 19.87 -19.14
C GLU A 204 2.40 19.24 -17.96
N GLN A 205 2.97 20.08 -17.08
CA GLN A 205 3.63 19.61 -15.86
C GLN A 205 2.61 18.94 -14.91
N THR A 206 1.43 19.50 -14.75
CA THR A 206 0.34 18.91 -13.96
C THR A 206 -0.11 17.59 -14.55
N ILE A 207 -0.28 17.50 -15.86
CA ILE A 207 -0.66 16.25 -16.55
C ILE A 207 0.37 15.15 -16.27
N LYS A 208 1.66 15.43 -16.44
CA LYS A 208 2.75 14.47 -16.13
C LYS A 208 2.75 14.05 -14.66
N ALA A 209 2.52 14.98 -13.74
CA ALA A 209 2.42 14.65 -12.31
C ALA A 209 1.27 13.68 -12.02
N LEU A 210 0.13 13.84 -12.70
CA LEU A 210 -1.02 12.94 -12.58
C LEU A 210 -0.77 11.58 -13.21
N GLU A 211 -0.06 11.51 -14.34
CA GLU A 211 0.40 10.24 -14.92
C GLU A 211 1.30 9.47 -13.96
N GLU A 212 2.26 10.15 -13.32
CA GLU A 212 3.12 9.53 -12.30
C GLU A 212 2.29 9.02 -11.10
N LEU A 213 1.31 9.78 -10.65
CA LEU A 213 0.41 9.35 -9.56
C LEU A 213 -0.41 8.13 -9.96
N ARG A 214 -0.95 8.11 -11.20
CA ARG A 214 -1.69 6.97 -11.76
C ARG A 214 -0.82 5.71 -11.77
N ALA A 215 0.36 5.79 -12.39
CA ALA A 215 1.29 4.66 -12.47
C ALA A 215 1.69 4.14 -11.08
N PHE A 216 1.87 5.05 -10.11
CA PHE A 216 2.15 4.67 -8.74
C PHE A 216 0.96 3.96 -8.07
N GLN A 217 -0.26 4.46 -8.24
CA GLN A 217 -1.47 3.84 -7.72
C GLN A 217 -1.67 2.43 -8.31
N GLU A 218 -1.50 2.27 -9.63
CA GLU A 218 -1.60 0.98 -10.32
C GLU A 218 -0.56 -0.03 -9.79
N THR A 219 0.65 0.43 -9.47
CA THR A 219 1.69 -0.42 -8.88
C THR A 219 1.30 -0.88 -7.47
N VAL A 220 0.74 0.01 -6.66
CA VAL A 220 0.23 -0.33 -5.32
C VAL A 220 -0.90 -1.36 -5.43
N ASP A 221 -1.83 -1.16 -6.34
CA ASP A 221 -2.99 -2.04 -6.51
C ASP A 221 -2.57 -3.44 -7.02
N ARG A 222 -1.61 -3.49 -7.94
CA ARG A 222 -0.99 -4.74 -8.39
C ARG A 222 -0.29 -5.49 -7.25
N ALA A 223 0.50 -4.80 -6.45
CA ALA A 223 1.17 -5.40 -5.29
C ALA A 223 0.17 -5.94 -4.26
N LYS A 224 -0.96 -5.26 -4.03
CA LYS A 224 -2.05 -5.74 -3.18
C LYS A 224 -2.72 -6.99 -3.75
N ALA A 225 -2.94 -7.03 -5.06
CA ALA A 225 -3.50 -8.19 -5.72
C ALA A 225 -2.59 -9.42 -5.57
N LEU A 226 -1.28 -9.27 -5.81
CA LEU A 226 -0.28 -10.33 -5.66
C LEU A 226 -0.16 -10.80 -4.21
N GLU A 227 -0.18 -9.88 -3.24
CA GLU A 227 -0.20 -10.25 -1.81
C GLU A 227 -1.42 -11.11 -1.49
N LYS A 228 -2.61 -10.69 -1.95
CA LYS A 228 -3.86 -11.42 -1.73
C LYS A 228 -3.84 -12.81 -2.36
N GLU A 229 -3.38 -12.92 -3.61
CA GLU A 229 -3.27 -14.19 -4.32
C GLU A 229 -2.30 -15.16 -3.62
N THR A 230 -1.11 -14.66 -3.25
CA THR A 230 -0.11 -15.46 -2.53
C THR A 230 -0.67 -15.98 -1.19
N LYS A 231 -1.36 -15.13 -0.44
CA LYS A 231 -2.04 -15.52 0.81
C LYS A 231 -3.10 -16.60 0.58
N SER A 232 -3.91 -16.47 -0.47
CA SER A 232 -4.93 -17.47 -0.80
C SER A 232 -4.33 -18.83 -1.14
N LYS A 233 -3.27 -18.86 -1.94
CA LYS A 233 -2.56 -20.11 -2.29
C LYS A 233 -1.92 -20.77 -1.07
N LEU A 234 -1.23 -20.00 -0.23
CA LEU A 234 -0.63 -20.50 1.00
C LEU A 234 -1.68 -20.98 2.00
N MET A 235 -2.82 -20.29 2.11
CA MET A 235 -3.94 -20.73 2.94
C MET A 235 -4.48 -22.09 2.49
N ALA A 236 -4.64 -22.30 1.19
CA ALA A 236 -5.08 -23.59 0.64
C ALA A 236 -4.07 -24.70 1.00
N THR A 237 -2.78 -24.45 0.82
CA THR A 237 -1.69 -25.39 1.20
C THR A 237 -1.70 -25.73 2.70
N MET A 238 -1.90 -24.72 3.57
CA MET A 238 -1.98 -24.94 5.03
C MET A 238 -3.19 -25.79 5.41
N LYS A 239 -4.35 -25.54 4.78
CA LYS A 239 -5.57 -26.33 5.00
C LYS A 239 -5.39 -27.78 4.58
N GLU A 240 -4.80 -28.02 3.41
CA GLU A 240 -4.52 -29.36 2.90
C GLU A 240 -3.57 -30.13 3.83
N ALA A 241 -2.50 -29.47 4.29
CA ALA A 241 -1.54 -30.03 5.23
C ALA A 241 -2.05 -30.10 6.68
N LYS A 242 -3.23 -29.52 6.98
CA LYS A 242 -3.82 -29.40 8.33
C LYS A 242 -2.89 -28.71 9.34
N VAL A 243 -2.19 -27.67 8.90
CA VAL A 243 -1.30 -26.86 9.74
C VAL A 243 -1.83 -25.45 9.91
N ASN A 244 -1.70 -24.91 11.12
CA ASN A 244 -2.19 -23.57 11.46
C ASN A 244 -1.06 -22.54 11.56
N ASP A 245 0.19 -22.96 11.63
CA ASP A 245 1.38 -22.10 11.69
C ASP A 245 2.50 -22.69 10.84
N ILE A 246 3.16 -21.86 10.06
CA ILE A 246 4.39 -22.17 9.35
C ILE A 246 5.41 -21.11 9.73
N THR A 247 6.50 -21.56 10.33
CA THR A 247 7.60 -20.68 10.77
C THR A 247 8.76 -20.73 9.79
N VAL A 248 9.21 -19.57 9.33
CA VAL A 248 10.39 -19.41 8.49
C VAL A 248 11.29 -18.35 9.13
N GLY A 249 12.34 -18.78 9.81
CA GLY A 249 13.18 -17.91 10.63
C GLY A 249 12.39 -17.26 11.76
N LYS A 250 12.19 -15.95 11.70
CA LYS A 250 11.38 -15.17 12.66
C LYS A 250 10.03 -14.73 12.09
N THR A 251 9.65 -15.28 10.96
CA THR A 251 8.38 -14.96 10.30
C THR A 251 7.42 -16.12 10.46
N HIS A 252 6.23 -15.84 10.94
CA HIS A 252 5.14 -16.79 11.09
C HIS A 252 4.06 -16.49 10.07
N LEU A 253 3.61 -17.50 9.35
CA LEU A 253 2.38 -17.49 8.60
C LEU A 253 1.33 -18.27 9.38
N VAL A 254 0.34 -17.57 9.92
CA VAL A 254 -0.72 -18.18 10.74
C VAL A 254 -2.01 -18.24 9.94
N TYR A 255 -2.61 -19.42 9.89
CA TYR A 255 -3.96 -19.62 9.38
C TYR A 255 -4.96 -19.47 10.53
N VAL A 256 -5.91 -18.57 10.36
CA VAL A 256 -7.01 -18.33 11.28
C VAL A 256 -8.28 -18.85 10.63
N PRO A 257 -8.89 -19.93 11.16
CA PRO A 257 -10.16 -20.46 10.63
C PRO A 257 -11.29 -19.44 10.85
N ASN A 258 -12.38 -19.62 10.12
CA ASN A 258 -13.61 -18.86 10.37
C ASN A 258 -14.09 -19.07 11.80
N GLY A 259 -14.67 -18.04 12.36
CA GLY A 259 -15.14 -18.05 13.75
C GLY A 259 -15.95 -16.81 14.07
N ASP A 260 -16.24 -16.66 15.34
CA ASP A 260 -16.96 -15.52 15.86
C ASP A 260 -16.08 -14.70 16.79
N ARG A 261 -16.29 -13.41 16.78
CA ARG A 261 -15.69 -12.46 17.73
C ARG A 261 -16.77 -11.59 18.35
N MET A 262 -16.55 -11.21 19.58
CA MET A 262 -17.41 -10.24 20.23
C MET A 262 -17.06 -8.83 19.77
N ILE A 263 -18.05 -8.09 19.35
CA ILE A 263 -17.96 -6.66 19.00
C ILE A 263 -19.02 -5.88 19.75
N VAL A 264 -18.81 -4.57 19.93
CA VAL A 264 -19.81 -3.73 20.56
C VAL A 264 -21.06 -3.62 19.69
N ASP A 265 -22.22 -3.89 20.27
CA ASP A 265 -23.53 -3.71 19.65
C ASP A 265 -23.97 -2.24 19.73
N THR A 266 -23.63 -1.50 18.67
CA THR A 266 -23.96 -0.07 18.57
C THR A 266 -25.47 0.20 18.53
N GLU A 267 -26.25 -0.73 17.99
CA GLU A 267 -27.71 -0.56 17.94
C GLU A 267 -28.30 -0.69 19.35
N LYS A 268 -27.89 -1.71 20.10
CA LYS A 268 -28.30 -1.85 21.51
C LYS A 268 -27.94 -0.62 22.37
N LEU A 269 -26.74 -0.03 22.14
CA LEU A 269 -26.35 1.22 22.80
C LEU A 269 -27.27 2.40 22.43
N LYS A 270 -27.73 2.49 21.18
CA LYS A 270 -28.65 3.52 20.72
C LYS A 270 -30.05 3.34 21.35
N ASP A 271 -30.55 2.11 21.39
CA ASP A 271 -31.87 1.78 21.92
C ASP A 271 -32.02 2.18 23.39
N VAL A 272 -30.94 2.03 24.17
CA VAL A 272 -30.92 2.46 25.59
C VAL A 272 -30.41 3.89 25.78
N LYS A 273 -30.21 4.66 24.70
CA LYS A 273 -29.75 6.05 24.71
C LYS A 273 -28.36 6.29 25.33
N LEU A 274 -27.52 5.27 25.40
CA LEU A 274 -26.15 5.37 25.89
C LEU A 274 -25.13 5.66 24.80
N TYR A 275 -25.50 5.53 23.54
CA TYR A 275 -24.57 5.70 22.39
C TYR A 275 -23.85 7.05 22.44
N GLU A 276 -24.58 8.15 22.67
CA GLU A 276 -23.97 9.49 22.69
C GLU A 276 -23.00 9.68 23.86
N GLN A 277 -23.28 9.04 25.01
CA GLN A 277 -22.43 9.12 26.21
C GLN A 277 -21.11 8.37 26.04
N TYR A 278 -21.13 7.24 25.31
CA TYR A 278 -19.96 6.36 25.11
C TYR A 278 -19.41 6.40 23.68
N THR A 279 -19.49 7.56 23.05
CA THR A 279 -18.85 7.78 21.75
C THR A 279 -17.84 8.90 21.84
N LYS A 280 -16.78 8.76 21.05
CA LYS A 280 -15.81 9.80 20.80
C LYS A 280 -15.88 10.28 19.36
N THR A 281 -15.64 11.55 19.18
CA THR A 281 -15.52 12.14 17.85
C THR A 281 -14.15 11.82 17.27
N VAL A 282 -14.15 11.22 16.08
CA VAL A 282 -12.94 10.93 15.32
C VAL A 282 -12.94 11.82 14.09
N SER A 283 -11.96 12.71 14.00
CA SER A 283 -11.78 13.57 12.84
C SER A 283 -11.26 12.76 11.66
N VAL A 284 -11.94 12.88 10.54
CA VAL A 284 -11.47 12.37 9.24
C VAL A 284 -10.79 13.51 8.50
N ALA A 285 -9.49 13.38 8.25
CA ALA A 285 -8.74 14.41 7.56
C ALA A 285 -9.33 14.68 6.16
N PRO A 286 -9.29 15.93 5.70
CA PRO A 286 -9.62 16.26 4.32
C PRO A 286 -8.61 15.62 3.36
N GLY A 287 -8.99 15.50 2.09
CA GLY A 287 -8.12 14.90 1.09
C GLY A 287 -8.66 15.03 -0.31
N ILE A 288 -8.16 14.19 -1.20
CA ILE A 288 -8.64 14.10 -2.57
C ILE A 288 -9.17 12.70 -2.87
N ARG A 289 -10.17 12.65 -3.74
CA ARG A 289 -10.59 11.47 -4.47
C ARG A 289 -10.08 11.60 -5.90
N VAL A 290 -9.34 10.59 -6.35
CA VAL A 290 -8.83 10.52 -7.72
C VAL A 290 -9.56 9.39 -8.42
N LYS A 291 -10.08 9.68 -9.61
CA LYS A 291 -10.67 8.70 -10.52
C LYS A 291 -9.94 8.84 -11.85
N PHE A 292 -9.07 7.89 -12.15
CA PHE A 292 -8.37 7.84 -13.43
C PHE A 292 -9.29 7.30 -14.54
N SER A 293 -9.06 7.81 -15.75
CA SER A 293 -9.77 7.41 -16.98
C SER A 293 -9.25 6.09 -17.49
#